data_c6f3752b3a54141f9776f3a36dd3d462
#
_entry.id   c6f3752b3a54141f9776f3a36dd3d462
#
_cell.length_a   1.000
_cell.length_b   1.000
_cell.length_c   1.000
_cell.angle_alpha   90.00
_cell.angle_beta   90.00
_cell.angle_gamma   90.00
#
_symmetry.space_group_name_H-M   'P 1'
#
loop_
_entity.id
_entity.type
_entity.pdbx_description
1 polymer ?
#
loop_
_entity_poly.entity_id
_entity_poly.type
_entity_poly.pdbx_seq_one_letter_code
_entity_poly.pdbx_strand_id
1 'polypeptide(L)'
;MLTTKHHEGFCVFDSKYTDYKITNTPFGRDLVKEYVEAFRAEGLRVGFYYSLIDWHHPDFTVDCLHPRRFDKNAKELNEGRDMTRYAEYMRNQVTELLTNYGKIDILWFDFSYAEMRGEGERSWQVGKGKNDWESEKLLATARSLQPNIIIDNRADIDQDLWTPEQFQPENWWRHPETGELVTWEACQTFSGSWGYYRDEMTWKSPEMLIRMLINTVATGGNLLMNVGPTARGEFDKRAQNALKVYGEWMHANSRSIYGCTMAEPEFTAPADCRFTQSEDGKRLYVHLYAYPFERLSLPGLLGKVEYAQFLHDGSEVLMEEGDNLVYKDGKMQNEKVLVLNLPAVKPDQIVPVVELFLK
;
A
#
# COMPACT_ATOMS: atom_id res chain seq x y z
N MET A 1 7.54 -4.06 -5.89
CA MET A 1 8.45 -2.95 -5.49
C MET A 1 9.62 -3.52 -4.69
N LEU A 2 10.85 -3.04 -4.91
CA LEU A 2 12.06 -3.44 -4.18
C LEU A 2 12.64 -2.23 -3.43
N THR A 3 13.06 -2.44 -2.17
CA THR A 3 13.85 -1.45 -1.42
C THR A 3 15.26 -1.40 -1.98
N THR A 4 15.62 -0.31 -2.65
CA THR A 4 16.94 -0.15 -3.31
C THR A 4 18.00 0.40 -2.36
N LYS A 5 17.59 1.25 -1.43
CA LYS A 5 18.37 1.77 -0.30
C LYS A 5 17.41 2.12 0.84
N HIS A 6 17.73 1.71 2.07
CA HIS A 6 17.00 2.10 3.28
C HIS A 6 17.80 3.13 4.10
N HIS A 7 17.35 3.48 5.30
CA HIS A 7 17.90 4.57 6.14
C HIS A 7 19.37 4.37 6.53
N GLU A 8 19.86 3.12 6.60
CA GLU A 8 21.26 2.81 6.90
C GLU A 8 22.21 3.07 5.73
N GLY A 9 21.69 3.40 4.54
CA GLY A 9 22.47 3.83 3.38
C GLY A 9 23.05 2.71 2.52
N PHE A 10 22.82 1.42 2.83
CA PHE A 10 23.34 0.32 2.03
C PHE A 10 22.56 0.22 0.71
N CYS A 11 23.29 0.31 -0.41
CA CYS A 11 22.70 0.22 -1.75
C CYS A 11 22.70 -1.23 -2.25
N VAL A 12 21.53 -1.78 -2.58
CA VAL A 12 21.43 -3.11 -3.19
C VAL A 12 21.57 -3.06 -4.72
N PHE A 13 22.09 -1.96 -5.25
CA PHE A 13 22.42 -1.72 -6.66
C PHE A 13 23.86 -1.22 -6.80
N ASP A 14 24.39 -1.25 -8.01
CA ASP A 14 25.78 -0.85 -8.31
C ASP A 14 25.91 0.67 -8.46
N SER A 15 25.74 1.43 -7.36
CA SER A 15 25.92 2.89 -7.38
C SER A 15 27.39 3.27 -7.59
N LYS A 16 27.64 4.29 -8.38
CA LYS A 16 28.97 4.91 -8.55
C LYS A 16 29.30 5.94 -7.46
N TYR A 17 28.31 6.30 -6.65
CA TYR A 17 28.42 7.40 -5.68
C TYR A 17 28.72 6.93 -4.26
N THR A 18 28.78 5.61 -4.03
CA THR A 18 29.14 5.03 -2.73
C THR A 18 29.83 3.69 -2.89
N ASP A 19 30.74 3.38 -1.98
CA ASP A 19 31.33 2.04 -1.83
C ASP A 19 30.52 1.14 -0.90
N TYR A 20 29.53 1.71 -0.19
CA TYR A 20 28.62 0.97 0.70
C TYR A 20 27.47 0.34 -0.11
N LYS A 21 27.82 -0.67 -0.88
CA LYS A 21 26.92 -1.29 -1.86
C LYS A 21 27.13 -2.80 -2.01
N ILE A 22 26.12 -3.48 -2.51
CA ILE A 22 26.06 -4.94 -2.62
C ILE A 22 27.15 -5.51 -3.54
N THR A 23 27.55 -4.79 -4.60
CA THR A 23 28.60 -5.25 -5.53
C THR A 23 29.99 -5.26 -4.89
N ASN A 24 30.19 -4.56 -3.78
CA ASN A 24 31.41 -4.60 -2.97
C ASN A 24 31.37 -5.66 -1.86
N THR A 25 30.35 -6.51 -1.82
CA THR A 25 30.24 -7.64 -0.89
C THR A 25 30.62 -8.95 -1.59
N PRO A 26 30.77 -10.09 -0.86
CA PRO A 26 30.97 -11.40 -1.48
C PRO A 26 29.88 -11.81 -2.48
N PHE A 27 28.69 -11.20 -2.43
CA PHE A 27 27.63 -11.42 -3.42
C PHE A 27 28.05 -10.91 -4.81
N GLY A 28 28.72 -9.77 -4.90
CA GLY A 28 29.41 -9.23 -6.09
C GLY A 28 28.53 -8.95 -7.30
N ARG A 29 27.19 -8.93 -7.14
CA ARG A 29 26.25 -8.71 -8.23
C ARG A 29 25.27 -7.60 -7.88
N ASP A 30 24.66 -7.00 -8.90
CA ASP A 30 23.62 -5.97 -8.78
C ASP A 30 22.25 -6.63 -8.57
N LEU A 31 21.73 -6.59 -7.33
CA LEU A 31 20.45 -7.20 -6.98
C LEU A 31 19.27 -6.49 -7.66
N VAL A 32 19.34 -5.16 -7.84
CA VAL A 32 18.27 -4.41 -8.51
C VAL A 32 18.14 -4.84 -9.96
N LYS A 33 19.26 -5.08 -10.64
CA LYS A 33 19.26 -5.60 -12.01
C LYS A 33 18.57 -6.98 -12.10
N GLU A 34 18.96 -7.90 -11.23
CA GLU A 34 18.36 -9.25 -11.19
C GLU A 34 16.86 -9.21 -10.87
N TYR A 35 16.46 -8.37 -9.91
CA TYR A 35 15.05 -8.13 -9.59
C TYR A 35 14.25 -7.63 -10.78
N VAL A 36 14.76 -6.61 -11.49
CA VAL A 36 14.09 -6.02 -12.64
C VAL A 36 13.91 -7.04 -13.76
N GLU A 37 14.96 -7.82 -14.07
CA GLU A 37 14.94 -8.86 -15.10
C GLU A 37 13.91 -9.95 -14.73
N ALA A 38 13.94 -10.45 -13.49
CA ALA A 38 13.04 -11.51 -13.04
C ALA A 38 11.56 -11.07 -13.04
N PHE A 39 11.26 -9.88 -12.51
CA PHE A 39 9.88 -9.40 -12.41
C PHE A 39 9.28 -9.07 -13.80
N ARG A 40 10.07 -8.52 -14.71
CA ARG A 40 9.63 -8.29 -16.09
C ARG A 40 9.39 -9.57 -16.86
N ALA A 41 10.20 -10.60 -16.64
CA ALA A 41 10.00 -11.91 -17.25
C ALA A 41 8.63 -12.52 -16.87
N GLU A 42 8.13 -12.21 -15.67
CA GLU A 42 6.80 -12.62 -15.19
C GLU A 42 5.68 -11.61 -15.59
N GLY A 43 5.95 -10.63 -16.43
CA GLY A 43 4.99 -9.61 -16.85
C GLY A 43 4.60 -8.60 -15.76
N LEU A 44 5.35 -8.53 -14.67
CA LEU A 44 5.09 -7.61 -13.56
C LEU A 44 5.67 -6.22 -13.82
N ARG A 45 4.98 -5.20 -13.33
CA ARG A 45 5.52 -3.83 -13.29
C ARG A 45 6.61 -3.70 -12.24
N VAL A 46 7.53 -2.77 -12.44
CA VAL A 46 8.70 -2.58 -11.59
C VAL A 46 8.61 -1.27 -10.83
N GLY A 47 8.75 -1.34 -9.51
CA GLY A 47 8.83 -0.19 -8.63
C GLY A 47 10.06 -0.23 -7.75
N PHE A 48 10.55 0.95 -7.38
CA PHE A 48 11.66 1.15 -6.45
C PHE A 48 11.23 1.97 -5.24
N TYR A 49 11.60 1.48 -4.05
CA TYR A 49 11.60 2.26 -2.82
C TYR A 49 13.00 2.86 -2.65
N TYR A 50 13.07 4.12 -2.26
CA TYR A 50 14.30 4.83 -1.97
C TYR A 50 14.14 5.72 -0.74
N SER A 51 14.91 5.45 0.32
CA SER A 51 14.92 6.30 1.52
C SER A 51 15.59 7.64 1.27
N LEU A 52 14.91 8.73 1.66
CA LEU A 52 15.49 10.08 1.70
C LEU A 52 16.53 10.22 2.82
N ILE A 53 16.41 9.38 3.86
CA ILE A 53 17.42 9.28 4.93
C ILE A 53 18.59 8.41 4.48
N ASP A 54 19.81 8.80 4.91
CA ASP A 54 21.02 7.99 4.79
C ASP A 54 21.97 8.28 5.97
N TRP A 55 21.84 7.48 7.01
CA TRP A 55 22.65 7.67 8.23
C TRP A 55 24.13 7.35 8.04
N HIS A 56 24.50 6.65 6.97
CA HIS A 56 25.89 6.32 6.64
C HIS A 56 26.60 7.46 5.93
N HIS A 57 25.87 8.28 5.16
CA HIS A 57 26.49 9.31 4.33
C HIS A 57 27.20 10.39 5.17
N PRO A 58 28.44 10.76 4.84
CA PRO A 58 29.23 11.70 5.64
C PRO A 58 28.64 13.11 5.72
N ASP A 59 27.84 13.53 4.73
CA ASP A 59 27.19 14.84 4.72
C ASP A 59 25.76 14.83 5.29
N PHE A 60 25.20 13.64 5.62
CA PHE A 60 23.91 13.58 6.28
C PHE A 60 24.02 14.02 7.75
N THR A 61 23.40 15.14 8.10
CA THR A 61 23.54 15.72 9.45
C THR A 61 22.83 14.88 10.51
N VAL A 62 23.45 14.79 11.70
CA VAL A 62 22.82 14.18 12.89
C VAL A 62 21.65 15.03 13.30
N ASP A 63 20.47 14.43 13.30
CA ASP A 63 19.19 15.05 13.62
C ASP A 63 18.41 14.25 14.68
N CYS A 64 17.11 14.54 14.87
CA CYS A 64 16.27 13.91 15.87
C CYS A 64 15.99 12.42 15.65
N LEU A 65 16.20 11.87 14.44
CA LEU A 65 16.06 10.45 14.11
C LEU A 65 17.38 9.71 13.95
N HIS A 66 18.48 10.43 13.73
CA HIS A 66 19.79 9.81 13.50
C HIS A 66 20.18 8.86 14.65
N PRO A 67 20.73 7.66 14.41
CA PRO A 67 21.15 6.72 15.47
C PRO A 67 22.09 7.33 16.50
N ARG A 68 22.99 8.23 16.06
CA ARG A 68 23.97 8.92 16.90
C ARG A 68 23.46 10.18 17.61
N ARG A 69 22.16 10.45 17.59
CA ARG A 69 21.52 11.62 18.23
C ARG A 69 21.75 11.74 19.74
N PHE A 70 22.08 10.63 20.38
CA PHE A 70 22.36 10.57 21.82
C PHE A 70 23.86 10.61 22.17
N ASP A 71 24.75 10.64 21.17
CA ASP A 71 26.18 10.74 21.42
C ASP A 71 26.51 12.08 22.10
N LYS A 72 27.46 12.09 23.04
CA LYS A 72 27.85 13.31 23.75
C LYS A 72 28.40 14.40 22.81
N ASN A 73 28.99 13.98 21.70
CA ASN A 73 29.53 14.84 20.64
C ASN A 73 28.65 14.92 19.41
N ALA A 74 27.32 14.65 19.55
CA ALA A 74 26.40 14.64 18.42
C ALA A 74 26.37 15.96 17.63
N LYS A 75 26.57 17.09 18.31
CA LYS A 75 26.59 18.42 17.69
C LYS A 75 27.88 18.65 16.87
N GLU A 76 28.99 18.24 17.42
CA GLU A 76 30.30 18.32 16.76
C GLU A 76 30.40 17.43 15.53
N LEU A 77 29.62 16.32 15.50
CA LEU A 77 29.54 15.46 14.33
C LEU A 77 28.96 16.15 13.09
N ASN A 78 28.26 17.27 13.27
CA ASN A 78 27.71 18.05 12.16
C ASN A 78 28.72 19.06 11.58
N GLU A 79 29.89 19.24 12.21
CA GLU A 79 30.92 20.13 11.67
C GLU A 79 31.40 19.64 10.31
N GLY A 80 31.29 20.50 9.29
CA GLY A 80 31.66 20.19 7.90
C GLY A 80 30.67 19.34 7.10
N ARG A 81 29.60 18.82 7.70
CA ARG A 81 28.51 18.18 6.97
C ARG A 81 27.67 19.20 6.23
N ASP A 82 27.18 18.83 5.05
CA ASP A 82 26.41 19.71 4.18
C ASP A 82 25.27 18.96 3.48
N MET A 83 24.05 19.25 3.88
CA MET A 83 22.85 18.61 3.30
C MET A 83 22.68 18.93 1.81
N THR A 84 23.27 20.01 1.27
CA THR A 84 23.24 20.29 -0.16
C THR A 84 24.05 19.25 -0.95
N ARG A 85 25.24 18.87 -0.45
CA ARG A 85 26.06 17.79 -1.05
C ARG A 85 25.34 16.44 -0.92
N TYR A 86 24.66 16.20 0.21
CA TYR A 86 23.84 15.02 0.38
C TYR A 86 22.69 14.97 -0.63
N ALA A 87 21.96 16.07 -0.81
CA ALA A 87 20.85 16.15 -1.77
C ALA A 87 21.33 15.91 -3.22
N GLU A 88 22.52 16.39 -3.58
CA GLU A 88 23.14 16.10 -4.88
C GLU A 88 23.48 14.61 -5.03
N TYR A 89 24.10 13.99 -4.01
CA TYR A 89 24.34 12.55 -3.98
C TYR A 89 23.06 11.74 -4.18
N MET A 90 22.00 12.10 -3.48
CA MET A 90 20.68 11.45 -3.59
C MET A 90 20.11 11.56 -5.01
N ARG A 91 20.14 12.76 -5.61
CA ARG A 91 19.69 12.96 -7.02
C ARG A 91 20.51 12.13 -8.00
N ASN A 92 21.80 12.02 -7.78
CA ASN A 92 22.68 11.22 -8.63
C ASN A 92 22.32 9.72 -8.54
N GLN A 93 22.07 9.20 -7.35
CA GLN A 93 21.61 7.82 -7.18
C GLN A 93 20.22 7.56 -7.80
N VAL A 94 19.28 8.49 -7.63
CA VAL A 94 17.96 8.40 -8.28
C VAL A 94 18.11 8.44 -9.81
N THR A 95 19.05 9.24 -10.33
CA THR A 95 19.37 9.23 -11.76
C THR A 95 19.88 7.87 -12.23
N GLU A 96 20.78 7.21 -11.47
CA GLU A 96 21.22 5.85 -11.78
C GLU A 96 20.04 4.86 -11.81
N LEU A 97 19.18 4.88 -10.81
CA LEU A 97 18.02 4.01 -10.71
C LEU A 97 17.04 4.19 -11.88
N LEU A 98 16.86 5.41 -12.35
CA LEU A 98 15.92 5.72 -13.44
C LEU A 98 16.52 5.63 -14.85
N THR A 99 17.84 5.43 -14.98
CA THR A 99 18.52 5.32 -16.29
C THR A 99 19.08 3.93 -16.57
N ASN A 100 19.56 3.21 -15.54
CA ASN A 100 20.31 1.97 -15.74
C ASN A 100 19.43 0.72 -15.86
N TYR A 101 18.15 0.79 -15.45
CA TYR A 101 17.27 -0.37 -15.32
C TYR A 101 16.05 -0.34 -16.26
N GLY A 102 16.05 0.55 -17.27
CA GLY A 102 14.94 0.71 -18.21
C GLY A 102 13.71 1.39 -17.55
N LYS A 103 12.51 1.08 -18.05
CA LYS A 103 11.27 1.69 -17.55
C LYS A 103 11.01 1.30 -16.10
N ILE A 104 10.78 2.28 -15.24
CA ILE A 104 10.33 2.10 -13.85
C ILE A 104 8.90 2.65 -13.74
N ASP A 105 8.00 1.87 -13.18
CA ASP A 105 6.58 2.22 -13.13
C ASP A 105 6.24 3.07 -11.91
N ILE A 106 6.93 2.86 -10.77
CA ILE A 106 6.72 3.62 -9.53
C ILE A 106 8.05 3.86 -8.81
N LEU A 107 8.24 5.09 -8.32
CA LEU A 107 9.32 5.49 -7.42
C LEU A 107 8.71 5.93 -6.10
N TRP A 108 9.02 5.21 -5.05
CA TRP A 108 8.49 5.41 -3.72
C TRP A 108 9.59 5.98 -2.81
N PHE A 109 9.51 7.27 -2.51
CA PHE A 109 10.38 7.94 -1.53
C PHE A 109 9.91 7.64 -0.11
N ASP A 110 10.78 7.83 0.87
CA ASP A 110 10.39 7.64 2.26
C ASP A 110 11.09 8.61 3.19
N PHE A 111 10.32 9.08 4.16
CA PHE A 111 10.71 9.89 5.30
C PHE A 111 10.97 11.37 5.04
N SER A 112 9.91 12.17 5.17
CA SER A 112 10.01 13.59 5.49
C SER A 112 9.40 13.85 6.87
N TYR A 113 10.10 14.60 7.71
CA TYR A 113 9.76 14.81 9.13
C TYR A 113 10.22 16.20 9.63
N ALA A 114 10.00 17.21 8.80
CA ALA A 114 10.46 18.59 9.07
C ALA A 114 9.98 19.15 10.43
N GLU A 115 8.81 18.71 10.89
CA GLU A 115 8.21 19.17 12.14
C GLU A 115 8.78 18.48 13.40
N MET A 116 9.52 17.38 13.22
CA MET A 116 10.10 16.66 14.36
C MET A 116 11.30 17.41 14.97
N ARG A 117 11.41 17.33 16.28
CA ARG A 117 12.51 17.95 17.05
C ARG A 117 13.01 17.00 18.13
N GLY A 118 14.27 17.11 18.47
CA GLY A 118 14.83 16.50 19.68
C GLY A 118 14.30 17.18 20.93
N GLU A 119 14.25 16.44 22.05
CA GLU A 119 13.73 16.94 23.32
C GLU A 119 14.83 17.58 24.19
N GLY A 120 14.44 18.57 25.02
CA GLY A 120 15.30 19.21 26.00
C GLY A 120 16.58 19.83 25.38
N GLU A 121 17.74 19.46 25.88
CA GLU A 121 19.04 19.95 25.37
C GLU A 121 19.32 19.56 23.91
N ARG A 122 18.55 18.64 23.37
CA ARG A 122 18.64 18.18 21.96
C ARG A 122 17.67 18.90 21.03
N SER A 123 16.99 19.95 21.47
CA SER A 123 16.03 20.73 20.65
C SER A 123 16.64 21.32 19.38
N TRP A 124 17.97 21.40 19.29
CA TRP A 124 18.73 21.77 18.10
C TRP A 124 18.68 20.71 17.00
N GLN A 125 18.35 19.46 17.34
CA GLN A 125 18.19 18.35 16.39
C GLN A 125 16.84 18.49 15.68
N VAL A 126 16.86 19.14 14.55
CA VAL A 126 15.69 19.44 13.72
C VAL A 126 15.50 18.34 12.69
N GLY A 127 14.25 17.94 12.46
CA GLY A 127 13.90 17.02 11.39
C GLY A 127 14.17 17.61 10.01
N LYS A 128 13.94 16.81 8.98
CA LYS A 128 14.24 17.16 7.58
C LYS A 128 13.00 17.07 6.72
N GLY A 129 12.89 17.94 5.73
CA GLY A 129 11.78 18.02 4.80
C GLY A 129 12.23 18.49 3.40
N LYS A 130 11.29 18.98 2.62
CA LYS A 130 11.50 19.33 1.19
C LYS A 130 12.71 20.21 0.89
N ASN A 131 13.06 21.10 1.80
CA ASN A 131 14.21 22.00 1.60
C ASN A 131 15.54 21.27 1.77
N ASP A 132 15.62 20.34 2.74
CA ASP A 132 16.83 19.54 2.99
C ASP A 132 17.07 18.51 1.88
N TRP A 133 16.00 17.98 1.32
CA TRP A 133 16.05 17.03 0.20
C TRP A 133 16.23 17.71 -1.16
N GLU A 134 16.07 19.04 -1.25
CA GLU A 134 15.88 19.76 -2.51
C GLU A 134 14.79 19.08 -3.37
N SER A 135 13.64 18.78 -2.75
CA SER A 135 12.59 17.91 -3.32
C SER A 135 12.13 18.39 -4.70
N GLU A 136 11.98 19.67 -4.94
CA GLU A 136 11.59 20.18 -6.26
C GLU A 136 12.60 19.75 -7.35
N LYS A 137 13.90 19.83 -7.08
CA LYS A 137 14.94 19.39 -8.03
C LYS A 137 14.93 17.86 -8.17
N LEU A 138 14.74 17.13 -7.08
CA LEU A 138 14.69 15.68 -7.07
C LEU A 138 13.53 15.17 -7.92
N LEU A 139 12.33 15.71 -7.70
CA LEU A 139 11.11 15.34 -8.43
C LEU A 139 11.20 15.75 -9.92
N ALA A 140 11.71 16.96 -10.21
CA ALA A 140 11.94 17.41 -11.58
C ALA A 140 12.95 16.50 -12.31
N THR A 141 13.99 16.03 -11.63
CA THR A 141 14.95 15.04 -12.19
C THR A 141 14.24 13.74 -12.51
N ALA A 142 13.47 13.18 -11.59
CA ALA A 142 12.75 11.93 -11.81
C ALA A 142 11.76 12.04 -13.01
N ARG A 143 11.00 13.11 -13.07
CA ARG A 143 10.04 13.38 -14.17
C ARG A 143 10.73 13.59 -15.52
N SER A 144 11.87 14.26 -15.54
CA SER A 144 12.63 14.48 -16.79
C SER A 144 13.15 13.18 -17.39
N LEU A 145 13.56 12.23 -16.54
CA LEU A 145 14.07 10.93 -16.94
C LEU A 145 12.96 9.95 -17.32
N GLN A 146 11.86 9.96 -16.56
CA GLN A 146 10.71 9.08 -16.79
C GLN A 146 9.39 9.86 -16.57
N PRO A 147 8.83 10.52 -17.59
CA PRO A 147 7.69 11.42 -17.45
C PRO A 147 6.41 10.79 -16.89
N ASN A 148 6.22 9.49 -17.10
CA ASN A 148 5.02 8.73 -16.68
C ASN A 148 5.23 7.90 -15.42
N ILE A 149 6.35 8.10 -14.69
CA ILE A 149 6.58 7.37 -13.44
C ILE A 149 5.60 7.84 -12.36
N ILE A 150 5.03 6.92 -11.61
CA ILE A 150 4.21 7.24 -10.44
C ILE A 150 5.15 7.58 -9.27
N ILE A 151 4.90 8.70 -8.58
CA ILE A 151 5.69 9.13 -7.43
C ILE A 151 4.74 9.39 -6.25
N ASP A 152 5.14 9.00 -5.06
CA ASP A 152 4.41 9.25 -3.82
C ASP A 152 4.64 10.66 -3.26
N ASN A 153 3.90 11.01 -2.20
CA ASN A 153 3.96 12.32 -1.56
C ASN A 153 5.04 12.45 -0.46
N ARG A 154 5.85 11.41 -0.21
CA ARG A 154 6.77 11.39 0.94
C ARG A 154 8.05 12.22 0.78
N ALA A 155 8.26 12.81 -0.38
CA ALA A 155 9.28 13.85 -0.56
C ALA A 155 8.84 15.24 -0.03
N ASP A 156 7.78 15.30 0.80
CA ASP A 156 7.19 16.51 1.37
C ASP A 156 6.65 17.50 0.32
N ILE A 157 6.21 16.95 -0.82
CA ILE A 157 5.50 17.64 -1.91
C ILE A 157 4.47 16.67 -2.48
N ASP A 158 3.22 17.09 -2.59
CA ASP A 158 2.17 16.28 -3.18
C ASP A 158 2.50 15.88 -4.63
N GLN A 159 2.31 14.62 -4.91
CA GLN A 159 2.53 13.99 -6.19
C GLN A 159 1.33 13.09 -6.55
N ASP A 160 1.56 12.03 -7.34
CA ASP A 160 0.49 11.18 -7.87
C ASP A 160 -0.21 10.32 -6.80
N LEU A 161 0.47 10.05 -5.66
CA LEU A 161 0.07 9.00 -4.73
C LEU A 161 0.27 9.42 -3.27
N TRP A 162 -0.78 9.31 -2.47
CA TRP A 162 -0.72 9.50 -1.01
C TRP A 162 -0.59 8.15 -0.30
N THR A 163 0.21 8.09 0.76
CA THR A 163 0.62 6.81 1.35
C THR A 163 0.34 6.71 2.86
N PRO A 164 -0.89 6.32 3.29
CA PRO A 164 -1.15 5.98 4.67
C PRO A 164 -0.34 4.74 5.08
N GLU A 165 0.31 4.81 6.24
CA GLU A 165 1.16 3.73 6.73
C GLU A 165 0.54 3.02 7.92
N GLN A 166 0.39 1.69 7.82
CA GLN A 166 -0.17 0.79 8.85
C GLN A 166 -1.61 1.11 9.26
N PHE A 167 -2.34 1.91 8.48
CA PHE A 167 -3.77 2.12 8.63
C PHE A 167 -4.45 2.22 7.26
N GLN A 168 -5.78 2.14 7.28
CA GLN A 168 -6.62 2.29 6.07
C GLN A 168 -7.63 3.40 6.35
N PRO A 169 -7.79 4.38 5.45
CA PRO A 169 -8.85 5.37 5.54
C PRO A 169 -10.25 4.71 5.59
N GLU A 170 -11.16 5.25 6.38
CA GLU A 170 -12.55 4.77 6.45
C GLU A 170 -13.35 5.08 5.18
N ASN A 171 -12.93 6.13 4.46
CA ASN A 171 -13.53 6.58 3.22
C ASN A 171 -12.42 6.99 2.24
N TRP A 172 -12.78 7.18 0.97
CA TRP A 172 -11.83 7.70 -0.01
C TRP A 172 -11.29 9.06 0.44
N TRP A 173 -9.99 9.18 0.53
CA TRP A 173 -9.34 10.41 0.95
C TRP A 173 -9.60 11.56 0.00
N ARG A 174 -9.74 12.75 0.61
CA ARG A 174 -9.84 14.01 -0.12
C ARG A 174 -8.70 14.92 0.26
N HIS A 175 -8.20 15.64 -0.73
CA HIS A 175 -7.20 16.68 -0.49
C HIS A 175 -7.80 17.74 0.46
N PRO A 176 -7.11 18.11 1.56
CA PRO A 176 -7.68 18.98 2.60
C PRO A 176 -8.02 20.40 2.10
N GLU A 177 -7.28 20.90 1.10
CA GLU A 177 -7.47 22.26 0.58
C GLU A 177 -8.47 22.31 -0.59
N THR A 178 -8.42 21.33 -1.51
CA THR A 178 -9.24 21.34 -2.73
C THR A 178 -10.53 20.53 -2.61
N GLY A 179 -10.60 19.58 -1.67
CA GLY A 179 -11.70 18.64 -1.54
C GLY A 179 -11.76 17.55 -2.61
N GLU A 180 -10.82 17.54 -3.55
CA GLU A 180 -10.74 16.54 -4.63
C GLU A 180 -10.32 15.17 -4.06
N LEU A 181 -10.79 14.10 -4.71
CA LEU A 181 -10.36 12.73 -4.36
C LEU A 181 -8.88 12.56 -4.73
N VAL A 182 -8.10 11.99 -3.81
CA VAL A 182 -6.70 11.68 -4.04
C VAL A 182 -6.51 10.19 -4.30
N THR A 183 -5.60 9.84 -5.20
CA THR A 183 -5.13 8.46 -5.33
C THR A 183 -4.29 8.12 -4.11
N TRP A 184 -4.54 6.97 -3.48
CA TRP A 184 -3.80 6.57 -2.29
C TRP A 184 -3.47 5.08 -2.29
N GLU A 185 -2.40 4.74 -1.58
CA GLU A 185 -1.90 3.38 -1.41
C GLU A 185 -1.53 3.12 0.05
N ALA A 186 -2.25 2.23 0.73
CA ALA A 186 -1.87 1.83 2.08
C ALA A 186 -0.63 0.93 2.04
N CYS A 187 0.45 1.34 2.71
CA CYS A 187 1.59 0.47 2.91
C CYS A 187 1.45 -0.31 4.22
N GLN A 188 1.48 -1.64 4.12
CA GLN A 188 1.15 -2.58 5.17
C GLN A 188 2.17 -3.73 5.22
N THR A 189 2.20 -4.45 6.34
CA THR A 189 3.09 -5.59 6.56
C THR A 189 2.30 -6.87 6.81
N PHE A 190 2.92 -8.02 6.54
CA PHE A 190 2.39 -9.34 6.92
C PHE A 190 2.41 -9.59 8.43
N SER A 191 3.28 -8.87 9.14
CA SER A 191 3.46 -8.97 10.59
C SER A 191 3.66 -7.59 11.20
N GLY A 192 4.10 -7.49 12.45
CA GLY A 192 4.48 -6.23 13.09
C GLY A 192 5.82 -5.65 12.62
N SER A 193 6.54 -6.34 11.73
CA SER A 193 7.88 -5.94 11.28
C SER A 193 7.94 -5.69 9.78
N TRP A 194 8.63 -4.63 9.36
CA TRP A 194 8.93 -4.34 7.95
C TRP A 194 9.98 -5.30 7.39
N GLY A 195 11.10 -5.44 8.07
CA GLY A 195 12.16 -6.38 7.71
C GLY A 195 11.90 -7.78 8.28
N TYR A 196 12.69 -8.76 7.82
CA TYR A 196 12.65 -10.10 8.42
C TYR A 196 13.13 -10.06 9.87
N TYR A 197 12.32 -10.61 10.75
CA TYR A 197 12.66 -10.87 12.15
C TYR A 197 12.27 -12.31 12.49
N ARG A 198 13.28 -13.15 12.85
CA ARG A 198 13.07 -14.59 13.10
C ARG A 198 12.04 -14.86 14.19
N ASP A 199 12.08 -14.07 15.25
CA ASP A 199 11.28 -14.27 16.45
C ASP A 199 9.98 -13.43 16.44
N GLU A 200 9.56 -12.96 15.25
CA GLU A 200 8.31 -12.24 15.05
C GLU A 200 7.09 -13.10 15.43
N MET A 201 6.24 -12.58 16.30
CA MET A 201 5.07 -13.27 16.85
C MET A 201 3.73 -12.67 16.40
N THR A 202 3.75 -11.50 15.73
CA THR A 202 2.53 -10.72 15.42
C THR A 202 2.10 -10.88 13.95
N TRP A 203 2.07 -12.12 13.46
CA TRP A 203 1.64 -12.41 12.09
C TRP A 203 0.14 -12.22 11.92
N LYS A 204 -0.25 -11.46 10.89
CA LYS A 204 -1.64 -11.34 10.47
C LYS A 204 -2.11 -12.66 9.84
N SER A 205 -3.36 -13.07 10.14
CA SER A 205 -3.93 -14.25 9.50
C SER A 205 -4.20 -13.98 8.00
N PRO A 206 -4.25 -15.01 7.14
CA PRO A 206 -4.65 -14.84 5.75
C PRO A 206 -6.00 -14.13 5.58
N GLU A 207 -6.95 -14.38 6.47
CA GLU A 207 -8.25 -13.71 6.46
C GLU A 207 -8.10 -12.20 6.74
N MET A 208 -7.28 -11.80 7.71
CA MET A 208 -6.99 -10.39 7.97
C MET A 208 -6.37 -9.71 6.76
N LEU A 209 -5.44 -10.37 6.07
CA LEU A 209 -4.79 -9.85 4.87
C LEU A 209 -5.77 -9.68 3.71
N ILE A 210 -6.65 -10.66 3.48
CA ILE A 210 -7.68 -10.60 2.43
C ILE A 210 -8.68 -9.47 2.74
N ARG A 211 -9.17 -9.38 3.98
CA ARG A 211 -10.06 -8.28 4.40
C ARG A 211 -9.40 -6.91 4.25
N MET A 212 -8.10 -6.82 4.51
CA MET A 212 -7.32 -5.59 4.31
C MET A 212 -7.31 -5.17 2.84
N LEU A 213 -7.09 -6.10 1.90
CA LEU A 213 -7.19 -5.82 0.46
C LEU A 213 -8.58 -5.34 0.08
N ILE A 214 -9.61 -6.06 0.49
CA ILE A 214 -11.00 -5.71 0.20
C ILE A 214 -11.34 -4.32 0.75
N ASN A 215 -10.99 -4.03 2.01
CA ASN A 215 -11.22 -2.72 2.63
C ASN A 215 -10.54 -1.60 1.85
N THR A 216 -9.29 -1.83 1.42
CA THR A 216 -8.54 -0.84 0.64
C THR A 216 -9.27 -0.49 -0.65
N VAL A 217 -9.69 -1.49 -1.42
CA VAL A 217 -10.41 -1.26 -2.69
C VAL A 217 -11.79 -0.66 -2.44
N ALA A 218 -12.51 -1.14 -1.41
CA ALA A 218 -13.85 -0.64 -1.04
C ALA A 218 -13.84 0.84 -0.59
N THR A 219 -12.68 1.40 -0.27
CA THR A 219 -12.49 2.81 0.08
C THR A 219 -11.66 3.58 -0.97
N GLY A 220 -11.57 3.05 -2.19
CA GLY A 220 -10.96 3.71 -3.35
C GLY A 220 -9.44 3.75 -3.38
N GLY A 221 -8.78 2.83 -2.66
CA GLY A 221 -7.33 2.81 -2.54
C GLY A 221 -6.64 1.61 -3.19
N ASN A 222 -5.32 1.64 -3.12
CA ASN A 222 -4.41 0.58 -3.51
C ASN A 222 -3.68 0.02 -2.29
N LEU A 223 -3.21 -1.21 -2.38
CA LEU A 223 -2.50 -1.89 -1.28
C LEU A 223 -1.08 -2.26 -1.67
N LEU A 224 -0.11 -1.71 -0.94
CA LEU A 224 1.28 -2.16 -0.95
C LEU A 224 1.52 -3.07 0.26
N MET A 225 1.65 -4.37 0.02
CA MET A 225 1.88 -5.36 1.06
C MET A 225 3.36 -5.76 1.10
N ASN A 226 4.03 -5.44 2.20
CA ASN A 226 5.45 -5.71 2.40
C ASN A 226 5.69 -7.08 3.00
N VAL A 227 6.70 -7.78 2.47
CA VAL A 227 7.27 -8.98 3.05
C VAL A 227 8.80 -8.85 3.09
N GLY A 228 9.40 -9.04 4.28
CA GLY A 228 10.85 -9.02 4.47
C GLY A 228 11.48 -10.37 4.12
N PRO A 229 12.41 -10.47 3.15
CA PRO A 229 13.14 -11.70 2.89
C PRO A 229 14.14 -12.01 4.02
N THR A 230 14.42 -13.30 4.21
CA THR A 230 15.53 -13.76 5.07
C THR A 230 16.88 -13.34 4.48
N ALA A 231 17.96 -13.48 5.25
CA ALA A 231 19.31 -13.22 4.75
C ALA A 231 19.75 -14.13 3.58
N ARG A 232 18.98 -15.17 3.27
CA ARG A 232 19.20 -16.06 2.11
C ARG A 232 18.40 -15.64 0.88
N GLY A 233 17.61 -14.55 0.96
CA GLY A 233 16.72 -14.10 -0.09
C GLY A 233 15.41 -14.89 -0.19
N GLU A 234 15.06 -15.68 0.82
CA GLU A 234 13.85 -16.50 0.87
C GLU A 234 12.79 -15.84 1.76
N PHE A 235 11.52 -16.00 1.43
CA PHE A 235 10.44 -15.59 2.33
C PHE A 235 10.26 -16.60 3.47
N ASP A 236 9.97 -16.11 4.68
CA ASP A 236 9.61 -16.94 5.83
C ASP A 236 8.44 -17.87 5.47
N LYS A 237 8.46 -19.07 6.03
CA LYS A 237 7.43 -20.08 5.77
C LYS A 237 6.01 -19.59 6.08
N ARG A 238 5.88 -18.74 7.12
CA ARG A 238 4.59 -18.12 7.51
C ARG A 238 4.09 -17.17 6.45
N ALA A 239 5.00 -16.35 5.88
CA ALA A 239 4.68 -15.48 4.76
C ALA A 239 4.31 -16.27 3.49
N GLN A 240 5.08 -17.33 3.16
CA GLN A 240 4.76 -18.21 2.03
C GLN A 240 3.37 -18.85 2.16
N ASN A 241 3.02 -19.35 3.35
CA ASN A 241 1.70 -19.93 3.60
C ASN A 241 0.58 -18.88 3.45
N ALA A 242 0.77 -17.67 3.98
CA ALA A 242 -0.19 -16.59 3.83
C ALA A 242 -0.36 -16.17 2.37
N LEU A 243 0.75 -16.04 1.62
CA LEU A 243 0.74 -15.72 0.18
C LEU A 243 0.03 -16.80 -0.64
N LYS A 244 0.21 -18.09 -0.28
CA LYS A 244 -0.49 -19.19 -0.96
C LYS A 244 -2.01 -19.05 -0.80
N VAL A 245 -2.49 -18.90 0.42
CA VAL A 245 -3.94 -18.73 0.71
C VAL A 245 -4.49 -17.47 0.05
N TYR A 246 -3.70 -16.38 0.09
CA TYR A 246 -4.05 -15.13 -0.58
C TYR A 246 -4.19 -15.31 -2.10
N GLY A 247 -3.23 -16.03 -2.71
CA GLY A 247 -3.26 -16.36 -4.14
C GLY A 247 -4.45 -17.24 -4.52
N GLU A 248 -4.80 -18.24 -3.71
CA GLU A 248 -5.97 -19.10 -3.92
C GLU A 248 -7.26 -18.28 -3.89
N TRP A 249 -7.41 -17.39 -2.91
CA TRP A 249 -8.57 -16.48 -2.85
C TRP A 249 -8.63 -15.54 -4.05
N MET A 250 -7.50 -14.95 -4.44
CA MET A 250 -7.41 -14.07 -5.62
C MET A 250 -7.72 -14.81 -6.91
N HIS A 251 -7.28 -16.06 -7.05
CA HIS A 251 -7.62 -16.88 -8.23
C HIS A 251 -9.13 -17.00 -8.44
N ALA A 252 -9.88 -17.19 -7.36
CA ALA A 252 -11.33 -17.32 -7.40
C ALA A 252 -12.08 -15.97 -7.49
N ASN A 253 -11.52 -14.89 -6.90
CA ASN A 253 -12.28 -13.68 -6.62
C ASN A 253 -11.65 -12.39 -7.21
N SER A 254 -10.58 -12.47 -8.03
CA SER A 254 -9.83 -11.29 -8.50
C SER A 254 -10.66 -10.25 -9.25
N ARG A 255 -11.78 -10.65 -9.89
CA ARG A 255 -12.68 -9.72 -10.58
C ARG A 255 -13.36 -8.73 -9.64
N SER A 256 -13.46 -9.05 -8.34
CA SER A 256 -13.98 -8.13 -7.33
C SER A 256 -12.94 -7.12 -6.81
N ILE A 257 -11.70 -7.22 -7.29
CA ILE A 257 -10.55 -6.41 -6.88
C ILE A 257 -9.98 -5.62 -8.05
N TYR A 258 -9.51 -6.31 -9.11
CA TYR A 258 -8.92 -5.64 -10.26
C TYR A 258 -9.98 -4.93 -11.10
N GLY A 259 -9.72 -3.65 -11.43
CA GLY A 259 -10.67 -2.79 -12.14
C GLY A 259 -11.91 -2.46 -11.30
N CYS A 260 -11.78 -2.52 -9.98
CA CYS A 260 -12.82 -2.15 -9.02
C CYS A 260 -12.36 -0.98 -8.14
N THR A 261 -13.33 -0.30 -7.57
CA THR A 261 -13.16 0.83 -6.67
C THR A 261 -14.26 0.85 -5.60
N MET A 262 -14.35 1.91 -4.83
CA MET A 262 -15.43 2.16 -3.89
C MET A 262 -16.78 2.18 -4.64
N ALA A 263 -17.78 1.52 -4.06
CA ALA A 263 -19.13 1.54 -4.61
C ALA A 263 -19.74 2.94 -4.58
N GLU A 264 -20.65 3.22 -5.51
CA GLU A 264 -21.40 4.46 -5.54
C GLU A 264 -22.08 4.75 -4.19
N PRO A 265 -22.15 6.03 -3.76
CA PRO A 265 -22.65 6.40 -2.43
C PRO A 265 -24.08 5.94 -2.12
N GLU A 266 -24.88 5.65 -3.14
CA GLU A 266 -26.24 5.15 -2.98
C GLU A 266 -26.29 3.67 -2.54
N PHE A 267 -25.18 2.93 -2.70
CA PHE A 267 -25.07 1.53 -2.30
C PHE A 267 -24.42 1.42 -0.92
N THR A 268 -25.22 1.16 0.10
CA THR A 268 -24.75 0.99 1.47
C THR A 268 -24.62 -0.47 1.82
N ALA A 269 -23.40 -0.92 2.11
CA ALA A 269 -23.16 -2.29 2.55
C ALA A 269 -23.73 -2.55 3.95
N PRO A 270 -24.35 -3.72 4.20
CA PRO A 270 -24.66 -4.18 5.55
C PRO A 270 -23.39 -4.24 6.43
N ALA A 271 -23.57 -4.20 7.77
CA ALA A 271 -22.47 -4.10 8.73
C ALA A 271 -21.36 -5.16 8.55
N ASP A 272 -21.76 -6.41 8.25
CA ASP A 272 -20.83 -7.53 8.08
C ASP A 272 -20.43 -7.77 6.61
N CYS A 273 -20.63 -6.77 5.76
CA CYS A 273 -20.30 -6.81 4.34
C CYS A 273 -19.39 -5.64 3.94
N ARG A 274 -18.75 -5.80 2.78
CA ARG A 274 -18.10 -4.69 2.06
C ARG A 274 -18.50 -4.76 0.60
N PHE A 275 -18.62 -3.60 -0.02
CA PHE A 275 -18.88 -3.48 -1.44
C PHE A 275 -17.64 -2.99 -2.18
N THR A 276 -17.36 -3.62 -3.31
CA THR A 276 -16.52 -3.05 -4.37
C THR A 276 -17.34 -3.01 -5.64
N GLN A 277 -17.09 -2.05 -6.51
CA GLN A 277 -17.82 -1.88 -7.77
C GLN A 277 -16.83 -1.79 -8.93
N SER A 278 -17.17 -2.43 -10.05
CA SER A 278 -16.38 -2.30 -11.27
C SER A 278 -16.40 -0.84 -11.78
N GLU A 279 -15.29 -0.38 -12.36
CA GLU A 279 -15.15 1.00 -12.86
C GLU A 279 -16.19 1.36 -13.94
N ASP A 280 -16.73 0.38 -14.67
CA ASP A 280 -17.80 0.57 -15.64
C ASP A 280 -19.21 0.68 -15.01
N GLY A 281 -19.30 0.55 -13.69
CA GLY A 281 -20.54 0.62 -12.92
C GLY A 281 -21.48 -0.59 -13.05
N LYS A 282 -21.10 -1.63 -13.83
CA LYS A 282 -22.03 -2.73 -14.19
C LYS A 282 -22.04 -3.90 -13.20
N ARG A 283 -21.07 -3.96 -12.31
CA ARG A 283 -20.93 -5.04 -11.33
C ARG A 283 -20.73 -4.46 -9.94
N LEU A 284 -21.50 -4.96 -9.00
CA LEU A 284 -21.32 -4.72 -7.57
C LEU A 284 -20.97 -6.06 -6.90
N TYR A 285 -19.90 -6.09 -6.15
CA TYR A 285 -19.42 -7.27 -5.45
C TYR A 285 -19.68 -7.15 -3.96
N VAL A 286 -20.38 -8.13 -3.41
CA VAL A 286 -20.72 -8.21 -1.99
C VAL A 286 -19.76 -9.17 -1.30
N HIS A 287 -18.81 -8.65 -0.56
CA HIS A 287 -17.86 -9.43 0.23
C HIS A 287 -18.46 -9.74 1.60
N LEU A 288 -18.66 -11.02 1.91
CA LEU A 288 -19.32 -11.49 3.13
C LEU A 288 -18.28 -11.72 4.24
N TYR A 289 -18.10 -10.74 5.14
CA TYR A 289 -17.18 -10.84 6.29
C TYR A 289 -17.72 -11.75 7.38
N ALA A 290 -19.03 -11.69 7.64
CA ALA A 290 -19.74 -12.73 8.36
C ALA A 290 -20.78 -13.35 7.41
N TYR A 291 -20.85 -14.68 7.39
CA TYR A 291 -21.79 -15.40 6.53
C TYR A 291 -23.16 -15.51 7.22
N PRO A 292 -24.22 -14.89 6.66
CA PRO A 292 -25.54 -14.93 7.28
C PRO A 292 -26.20 -16.28 7.07
N PHE A 293 -27.15 -16.64 7.95
CA PHE A 293 -27.95 -17.84 7.78
C PHE A 293 -29.04 -17.58 6.73
N GLU A 294 -28.89 -18.20 5.55
CA GLU A 294 -29.81 -18.24 4.41
C GLU A 294 -30.22 -16.90 3.77
N ARG A 295 -30.25 -15.79 4.49
CA ARG A 295 -30.80 -14.52 3.96
C ARG A 295 -29.89 -13.34 4.19
N LEU A 296 -29.66 -12.55 3.16
CA LEU A 296 -28.98 -11.28 3.23
C LEU A 296 -29.81 -10.15 2.62
N SER A 297 -30.22 -9.20 3.44
CA SER A 297 -30.95 -8.02 2.99
C SER A 297 -30.00 -6.95 2.49
N LEU A 298 -30.26 -6.43 1.28
CA LEU A 298 -29.46 -5.38 0.63
C LEU A 298 -30.33 -4.13 0.39
N PRO A 299 -30.32 -3.16 1.33
CA PRO A 299 -31.05 -1.91 1.19
C PRO A 299 -30.61 -1.13 -0.05
N GLY A 300 -31.56 -0.47 -0.72
CA GLY A 300 -31.28 0.40 -1.88
C GLY A 300 -31.02 -0.33 -3.21
N LEU A 301 -30.98 -1.69 -3.22
CA LEU A 301 -30.70 -2.48 -4.42
C LEU A 301 -31.93 -3.13 -5.07
N LEU A 302 -33.11 -3.04 -4.45
CA LEU A 302 -34.32 -3.59 -5.04
C LEU A 302 -34.62 -2.94 -6.39
N GLY A 303 -34.84 -3.79 -7.42
CA GLY A 303 -35.11 -3.34 -8.79
C GLY A 303 -33.89 -2.91 -9.61
N LYS A 304 -32.70 -2.79 -8.98
CA LYS A 304 -31.43 -2.38 -9.65
C LYS A 304 -30.56 -3.56 -10.09
N VAL A 305 -30.78 -4.76 -9.58
CA VAL A 305 -30.02 -5.96 -9.89
C VAL A 305 -30.80 -6.83 -10.86
N GLU A 306 -30.14 -7.29 -11.91
CA GLU A 306 -30.68 -8.21 -12.91
C GLU A 306 -30.46 -9.67 -12.54
N TYR A 307 -29.23 -10.00 -12.06
CA TYR A 307 -28.79 -11.35 -11.75
C TYR A 307 -27.75 -11.34 -10.64
N ALA A 308 -27.68 -12.42 -9.87
CA ALA A 308 -26.71 -12.62 -8.80
C ALA A 308 -26.09 -14.02 -8.84
N GLN A 309 -24.79 -14.12 -8.57
CA GLN A 309 -24.07 -15.39 -8.48
C GLN A 309 -22.92 -15.33 -7.47
N PHE A 310 -22.51 -16.48 -6.95
CA PHE A 310 -21.23 -16.55 -6.26
C PHE A 310 -20.08 -16.39 -7.26
N LEU A 311 -19.08 -15.57 -6.90
CA LEU A 311 -17.98 -15.25 -7.81
C LEU A 311 -17.02 -16.44 -8.02
N HIS A 312 -16.82 -17.28 -7.01
CA HIS A 312 -15.83 -18.36 -7.01
C HIS A 312 -16.19 -19.54 -7.90
N ASP A 313 -17.49 -19.82 -8.12
CA ASP A 313 -17.96 -20.97 -8.88
C ASP A 313 -19.07 -20.67 -9.90
N GLY A 314 -19.59 -19.43 -9.90
CA GLY A 314 -20.65 -18.97 -10.78
C GLY A 314 -22.04 -19.55 -10.44
N SER A 315 -22.21 -20.17 -9.28
CA SER A 315 -23.53 -20.68 -8.86
C SER A 315 -24.51 -19.54 -8.62
N GLU A 316 -25.73 -19.66 -9.16
CA GLU A 316 -26.77 -18.66 -9.04
C GLU A 316 -27.16 -18.42 -7.59
N VAL A 317 -27.35 -17.16 -7.23
CA VAL A 317 -27.95 -16.73 -5.95
C VAL A 317 -29.32 -16.17 -6.24
N LEU A 318 -30.35 -16.85 -5.76
CA LEU A 318 -31.74 -16.44 -5.96
C LEU A 318 -32.04 -15.14 -5.22
N MET A 319 -32.85 -14.30 -5.85
CA MET A 319 -33.22 -13.00 -5.33
C MET A 319 -34.75 -12.90 -5.13
N GLU A 320 -35.14 -12.21 -4.07
CA GLU A 320 -36.56 -11.89 -3.83
C GLU A 320 -36.73 -10.50 -3.22
N GLU A 321 -37.95 -9.97 -3.27
CA GLU A 321 -38.34 -8.80 -2.49
C GLU A 321 -38.60 -9.21 -1.03
N GLY A 322 -38.05 -8.44 -0.10
CA GLY A 322 -38.27 -8.63 1.33
C GLY A 322 -38.59 -7.34 2.06
N ASP A 323 -38.94 -7.49 3.31
CA ASP A 323 -39.22 -6.40 4.24
C ASP A 323 -38.04 -6.15 5.16
N ASN A 324 -37.69 -4.90 5.37
CA ASN A 324 -36.66 -4.46 6.31
C ASN A 324 -37.23 -3.39 7.25
N LEU A 325 -37.32 -3.72 8.52
CA LEU A 325 -37.78 -2.76 9.54
C LEU A 325 -36.65 -1.89 9.97
N VAL A 326 -36.75 -0.59 9.68
CA VAL A 326 -35.78 0.42 10.06
C VAL A 326 -36.39 1.46 10.98
N TYR A 327 -35.61 2.00 11.91
CA TYR A 327 -36.04 3.09 12.78
C TYR A 327 -35.58 4.42 12.17
N LYS A 328 -36.53 5.20 11.63
CA LYS A 328 -36.28 6.52 11.04
C LYS A 328 -37.28 7.54 11.60
N ASP A 329 -36.81 8.76 11.85
CA ASP A 329 -37.62 9.88 12.31
C ASP A 329 -38.49 9.57 13.56
N GLY A 330 -37.92 8.80 14.48
CA GLY A 330 -38.63 8.41 15.72
C GLY A 330 -39.70 7.33 15.54
N LYS A 331 -39.78 6.65 14.40
CA LYS A 331 -40.79 5.62 14.12
C LYS A 331 -40.19 4.40 13.43
N MET A 332 -40.76 3.26 13.67
CA MET A 332 -40.50 2.04 12.86
C MET A 332 -41.16 2.21 11.49
N GLN A 333 -40.35 2.03 10.45
CA GLN A 333 -40.79 2.06 9.05
C GLN A 333 -40.41 0.74 8.40
N ASN A 334 -41.25 0.27 7.48
CA ASN A 334 -40.97 -0.92 6.67
C ASN A 334 -40.48 -0.45 5.31
N GLU A 335 -39.24 -0.81 4.99
CA GLU A 335 -38.65 -0.56 3.68
C GLU A 335 -38.57 -1.85 2.88
N LYS A 336 -38.93 -1.80 1.59
CA LYS A 336 -38.71 -2.91 0.69
C LYS A 336 -37.27 -2.98 0.28
N VAL A 337 -36.70 -4.19 0.35
CA VAL A 337 -35.27 -4.44 0.07
C VAL A 337 -35.10 -5.63 -0.85
N LEU A 338 -33.95 -5.68 -1.55
CA LEU A 338 -33.50 -6.89 -2.21
C LEU A 338 -33.02 -7.89 -1.14
N VAL A 339 -33.46 -9.11 -1.22
CA VAL A 339 -32.98 -10.22 -0.38
C VAL A 339 -32.31 -11.26 -1.26
N LEU A 340 -31.05 -11.59 -0.90
CA LEU A 340 -30.34 -12.72 -1.48
C LEU A 340 -30.62 -13.96 -0.65
N ASN A 341 -31.04 -15.06 -1.32
CA ASN A 341 -31.22 -16.37 -0.70
C ASN A 341 -29.92 -17.17 -0.83
N LEU A 342 -29.18 -17.26 0.26
CA LEU A 342 -27.87 -17.90 0.32
C LEU A 342 -28.04 -19.37 0.79
N PRO A 343 -27.13 -20.28 0.40
CA PRO A 343 -27.07 -21.61 1.01
C PRO A 343 -26.93 -21.57 2.52
N ALA A 344 -27.60 -22.46 3.25
CA ALA A 344 -27.47 -22.54 4.72
C ALA A 344 -26.03 -22.87 5.16
N VAL A 345 -25.30 -23.62 4.32
CA VAL A 345 -23.89 -23.96 4.57
C VAL A 345 -22.98 -22.93 3.84
N LYS A 346 -22.12 -22.26 4.60
CA LYS A 346 -21.15 -21.35 4.03
C LYS A 346 -20.26 -22.06 3.00
N PRO A 347 -20.06 -21.50 1.79
CA PRO A 347 -19.06 -22.00 0.85
C PRO A 347 -17.66 -22.07 1.49
N ASP A 348 -16.83 -23.01 1.05
CA ASP A 348 -15.45 -23.15 1.51
C ASP A 348 -14.57 -22.04 0.92
N GLN A 349 -14.88 -20.83 1.33
CA GLN A 349 -14.17 -19.58 0.97
C GLN A 349 -13.94 -18.77 2.24
N ILE A 350 -12.75 -18.17 2.39
CA ILE A 350 -12.41 -17.32 3.54
C ILE A 350 -13.39 -16.14 3.62
N VAL A 351 -13.51 -15.39 2.56
CA VAL A 351 -14.51 -14.32 2.38
C VAL A 351 -15.25 -14.64 1.10
N PRO A 352 -16.44 -15.26 1.17
CA PRO A 352 -17.26 -15.47 -0.02
C PRO A 352 -17.68 -14.16 -0.66
N VAL A 353 -17.75 -14.13 -1.97
CA VAL A 353 -18.14 -12.94 -2.75
C VAL A 353 -19.35 -13.27 -3.61
N VAL A 354 -20.39 -12.45 -3.51
CA VAL A 354 -21.52 -12.47 -4.44
C VAL A 354 -21.35 -11.36 -5.46
N GLU A 355 -21.40 -11.69 -6.73
CA GLU A 355 -21.37 -10.77 -7.86
C GLU A 355 -22.80 -10.41 -8.24
N LEU A 356 -23.15 -9.13 -8.21
CA LEU A 356 -24.42 -8.59 -8.63
C LEU A 356 -24.26 -7.90 -9.99
N PHE A 357 -25.09 -8.28 -10.95
CA PHE A 357 -25.18 -7.67 -12.27
C PHE A 357 -26.19 -6.52 -12.18
N LEU A 358 -25.70 -5.30 -12.30
CA LEU A 358 -26.55 -4.09 -12.26
C LEU A 358 -27.23 -3.86 -13.62
N LYS A 359 -28.44 -3.30 -13.58
CA LYS A 359 -29.26 -2.99 -14.78
C LYS A 359 -28.69 -1.80 -15.55
#